data_4542a2a74dca88821c2ff4109a6b81fc
#
_entry.id   4542a2a74dca88821c2ff4109a6b81fc
#
_cell.length_a   1.000
_cell.length_b   1.000
_cell.length_c   1.000
_cell.angle_alpha   90.00
_cell.angle_beta   90.00
_cell.angle_gamma   90.00
#
_symmetry.space_group_name_H-M   'P 1'
#
loop_
_entity.id
_entity.type
_entity.pdbx_description
1 polymer ?
#
loop_
_entity_poly.entity_id
_entity_poly.type
_entity_poly.pdbx_seq_one_letter_code
_entity_poly.pdbx_strand_id
1 'polypeptide(L)'
;KKMQKPNLSQSLLKAYVDYYDENVKGCGLKIRKQYFEKLPTPSSEAAKLGIYFEYKVTDYVREGDPIPQPKMVYAGTSKEKYAVDYERAAESADLFKEIVKKHNIEILKIGEYMSHDGCSGISDIRAKWKGEECIIDLKYSALIDDKWNEYGWHTESLIYKSKQLLQPIHYKYLINKIMGIEDIP
;
A
#
# COMPACT_ATOMS: atom_id res chain seq x y z
N LYS A 1 17.86 -5.32 26.64
CA LYS A 1 16.74 -6.01 25.93
C LYS A 1 17.28 -6.54 24.62
N LYS A 2 17.17 -7.88 24.36
CA LYS A 2 17.47 -8.43 23.03
C LYS A 2 16.46 -7.80 22.05
N MET A 3 16.94 -7.16 20.99
CA MET A 3 16.08 -6.69 19.93
C MET A 3 15.46 -7.90 19.23
N GLN A 4 14.14 -7.96 19.19
CA GLN A 4 13.43 -9.00 18.46
C GLN A 4 13.62 -8.74 16.97
N LYS A 5 14.03 -9.77 16.23
CA LYS A 5 14.15 -9.67 14.76
C LYS A 5 12.75 -9.45 14.16
N PRO A 6 12.54 -8.37 13.39
CA PRO A 6 11.24 -8.15 12.75
C PRO A 6 11.02 -9.17 11.64
N ASN A 7 9.77 -9.48 11.36
CA ASN A 7 9.41 -10.17 10.12
C ASN A 7 9.78 -9.31 8.91
N LEU A 8 10.19 -9.96 7.84
CA LEU A 8 10.51 -9.31 6.59
C LEU A 8 9.21 -8.88 5.89
N SER A 9 8.85 -7.61 6.04
CA SER A 9 7.73 -7.00 5.31
C SER A 9 8.20 -6.41 3.99
N GLN A 10 7.28 -6.18 3.05
CA GLN A 10 7.58 -5.51 1.78
C GLN A 10 8.26 -4.15 2.01
N SER A 11 7.78 -3.36 2.96
CA SER A 11 8.35 -2.05 3.26
C SER A 11 9.77 -2.14 3.86
N LEU A 12 10.05 -3.16 4.68
CA LEU A 12 11.38 -3.41 5.19
C LEU A 12 12.32 -3.88 4.07
N LEU A 13 11.85 -4.79 3.21
CA LEU A 13 12.60 -5.25 2.05
C LEU A 13 12.97 -4.07 1.13
N LYS A 14 12.01 -3.21 0.81
CA LYS A 14 12.27 -1.99 0.04
C LYS A 14 13.30 -1.08 0.72
N ALA A 15 13.19 -0.88 2.03
CA ALA A 15 14.13 -0.05 2.78
C ALA A 15 15.56 -0.60 2.73
N TYR A 16 15.74 -1.92 2.74
CA TYR A 16 17.04 -2.56 2.54
C TYR A 16 17.57 -2.37 1.12
N VAL A 17 16.72 -2.58 0.10
CA VAL A 17 17.12 -2.35 -1.30
C VAL A 17 17.55 -0.90 -1.50
N ASP A 18 16.80 0.06 -0.95
CA ASP A 18 17.15 1.48 -1.01
C ASP A 18 18.44 1.81 -0.24
N TYR A 19 18.74 1.07 0.84
CA TYR A 19 19.97 1.26 1.61
C TYR A 19 21.22 0.80 0.87
N TYR A 20 21.11 -0.29 0.11
CA TYR A 20 22.23 -0.84 -0.66
C TYR A 20 22.34 -0.30 -2.09
N ASP A 21 21.38 0.51 -2.53
CA ASP A 21 21.42 1.16 -3.83
C ASP A 21 22.26 2.44 -3.77
N GLU A 22 23.36 2.47 -4.49
CA GLU A 22 24.29 3.61 -4.53
C GLU A 22 23.64 4.90 -5.05
N ASN A 23 22.56 4.79 -5.83
CA ASN A 23 21.83 5.92 -6.38
C ASN A 23 20.75 6.48 -5.42
N VAL A 24 20.50 5.80 -4.31
CA VAL A 24 19.47 6.17 -3.33
C VAL A 24 20.13 6.41 -1.98
N LYS A 25 19.83 7.56 -1.37
CA LYS A 25 20.33 7.87 0.00
C LYS A 25 19.49 7.10 1.05
N GLY A 26 19.68 5.78 1.11
CA GLY A 26 19.12 4.96 2.18
C GLY A 26 19.80 5.25 3.53
N CYS A 27 19.06 5.09 4.61
CA CYS A 27 19.56 5.38 5.96
C CYS A 27 19.34 4.19 6.90
N GLY A 28 20.44 3.50 7.25
CA GLY A 28 20.41 2.36 8.17
C GLY A 28 19.87 2.72 9.57
N LEU A 29 20.12 3.95 10.05
CA LEU A 29 19.54 4.43 11.30
C LEU A 29 18.01 4.54 11.23
N LYS A 30 17.47 4.98 10.09
CA LYS A 30 16.02 5.04 9.86
C LYS A 30 15.41 3.65 9.88
N ILE A 31 16.04 2.69 9.20
CA ILE A 31 15.62 1.28 9.19
C ILE A 31 15.60 0.75 10.63
N ARG A 32 16.67 0.94 11.38
CA ARG A 32 16.75 0.51 12.77
C ARG A 32 15.61 1.10 13.61
N LYS A 33 15.45 2.42 13.60
CA LYS A 33 14.40 3.09 14.36
C LYS A 33 13.01 2.62 14.01
N GLN A 34 12.71 2.53 12.74
CA GLN A 34 11.36 2.21 12.26
C GLN A 34 10.98 0.73 12.45
N TYR A 35 11.87 -0.19 12.09
CA TYR A 35 11.52 -1.61 12.03
C TYR A 35 11.98 -2.42 13.24
N PHE A 36 13.04 -2.02 13.90
CA PHE A 36 13.57 -2.74 15.08
C PHE A 36 13.17 -2.10 16.40
N GLU A 37 13.21 -0.78 16.48
CA GLU A 37 12.82 -0.03 17.68
C GLU A 37 11.32 0.34 17.65
N LYS A 38 10.64 0.19 16.51
CA LYS A 38 9.20 0.51 16.28
C LYS A 38 8.84 1.94 16.68
N LEU A 39 9.76 2.88 16.45
CA LEU A 39 9.48 4.28 16.72
C LEU A 39 8.54 4.85 15.65
N PRO A 40 7.54 5.65 16.05
CA PRO A 40 6.62 6.26 15.11
C PRO A 40 7.36 7.16 14.12
N THR A 41 7.04 7.02 12.85
CA THR A 41 7.55 7.88 11.77
C THR A 41 6.45 8.84 11.36
N PRO A 42 6.71 10.15 11.33
CA PRO A 42 5.72 11.12 10.86
C PRO A 42 5.28 10.78 9.43
N SER A 43 3.98 10.71 9.21
CA SER A 43 3.41 10.53 7.88
C SER A 43 3.46 11.83 7.10
N SER A 44 3.88 11.78 5.82
CA SER A 44 3.76 12.92 4.91
C SER A 44 2.29 13.19 4.58
N GLU A 45 1.98 14.40 4.10
CA GLU A 45 0.62 14.71 3.65
C GLU A 45 0.16 13.77 2.53
N ALA A 46 1.04 13.42 1.60
CA ALA A 46 0.74 12.45 0.56
C ALA A 46 0.42 11.05 1.13
N ALA A 47 1.13 10.62 2.18
CA ALA A 47 0.83 9.35 2.86
C ALA A 47 -0.51 9.40 3.59
N LYS A 48 -0.85 10.50 4.25
CA LYS A 48 -2.16 10.69 4.90
C LYS A 48 -3.29 10.64 3.89
N LEU A 49 -3.10 11.27 2.74
CA LEU A 49 -4.08 11.26 1.65
C LEU A 49 -4.28 9.85 1.08
N GLY A 50 -3.20 9.09 0.89
CA GLY A 50 -3.25 7.69 0.49
C GLY A 50 -4.02 6.81 1.49
N ILE A 51 -3.73 6.97 2.78
CA ILE A 51 -4.44 6.26 3.88
C ILE A 51 -5.93 6.63 3.89
N TYR A 52 -6.25 7.90 3.69
CA TYR A 52 -7.66 8.34 3.60
C TYR A 52 -8.37 7.73 2.39
N PHE A 53 -7.74 7.71 1.23
CA PHE A 53 -8.28 7.05 0.03
C PHE A 53 -8.54 5.56 0.28
N GLU A 54 -7.54 4.84 0.80
CA GLU A 54 -7.66 3.42 1.13
C GLU A 54 -8.83 3.17 2.10
N TYR A 55 -8.94 3.98 3.15
CA TYR A 55 -10.07 3.93 4.08
C TYR A 55 -11.41 4.17 3.38
N LYS A 56 -11.50 5.16 2.49
CA LYS A 56 -12.73 5.45 1.73
C LYS A 56 -13.13 4.34 0.77
N VAL A 57 -12.16 3.57 0.26
CA VAL A 57 -12.42 2.38 -0.57
C VAL A 57 -12.92 1.21 0.26
N THR A 58 -12.27 0.95 1.40
CA THR A 58 -12.38 -0.32 2.13
C THR A 58 -13.25 -0.24 3.39
N ASP A 59 -13.48 0.96 3.92
CA ASP A 59 -14.04 1.24 5.24
C ASP A 59 -13.27 0.51 6.38
N TYR A 60 -12.02 0.10 6.12
CA TYR A 60 -11.19 -0.64 7.06
C TYR A 60 -10.17 0.25 7.74
N VAL A 61 -10.04 0.07 9.04
CA VAL A 61 -8.98 0.67 9.86
C VAL A 61 -8.33 -0.44 10.66
N ARG A 62 -7.00 -0.44 10.69
CA ARG A 62 -6.27 -1.40 11.52
C ARG A 62 -6.59 -1.15 12.99
N GLU A 63 -6.69 -2.24 13.75
CA GLU A 63 -6.92 -2.14 15.19
C GLU A 63 -5.85 -1.26 15.88
N GLY A 64 -6.32 -0.28 16.62
CA GLY A 64 -5.48 0.70 17.32
C GLY A 64 -5.08 1.94 16.52
N ASP A 65 -5.35 1.97 15.20
CA ASP A 65 -5.11 3.16 14.39
C ASP A 65 -6.33 4.11 14.44
N PRO A 66 -6.12 5.43 14.35
CA PRO A 66 -7.22 6.38 14.29
C PRO A 66 -7.93 6.31 12.94
N ILE A 67 -9.24 6.56 12.94
CA ILE A 67 -10.00 6.70 11.69
C ILE A 67 -9.43 7.87 10.89
N PRO A 68 -9.00 7.64 9.63
CA PRO A 68 -8.45 8.69 8.79
C PRO A 68 -9.46 9.81 8.56
N GLN A 69 -9.08 11.04 8.89
CA GLN A 69 -9.93 12.21 8.71
C GLN A 69 -9.48 13.03 7.50
N PRO A 70 -10.41 13.59 6.71
CA PRO A 70 -10.03 14.49 5.64
C PRO A 70 -9.46 15.79 6.21
N LYS A 71 -8.52 16.38 5.49
CA LYS A 71 -8.02 17.70 5.80
C LYS A 71 -9.11 18.74 5.50
N MET A 72 -9.42 19.55 6.52
CA MET A 72 -10.37 20.66 6.38
C MET A 72 -9.67 21.95 5.97
N VAL A 73 -10.34 22.74 5.17
CA VAL A 73 -9.91 24.11 4.80
C VAL A 73 -11.10 25.06 4.95
N TYR A 74 -10.81 26.28 5.35
CA TYR A 74 -11.84 27.30 5.47
C TYR A 74 -12.11 27.93 4.10
N ALA A 75 -13.39 27.96 3.70
CA ALA A 75 -13.86 28.63 2.51
C ALA A 75 -14.60 29.91 2.90
N GLY A 76 -13.93 31.05 2.87
CA GLY A 76 -14.53 32.32 3.32
C GLY A 76 -14.73 32.37 4.84
N THR A 77 -15.69 33.14 5.29
CA THR A 77 -15.80 33.54 6.70
C THR A 77 -16.35 32.52 7.67
N SER A 78 -16.79 31.32 7.28
CA SER A 78 -17.31 30.35 8.26
C SER A 78 -17.69 28.94 7.78
N LYS A 79 -17.39 28.55 6.55
CA LYS A 79 -17.72 27.18 6.11
C LYS A 79 -16.48 26.34 5.98
N GLU A 80 -16.36 25.33 6.82
CA GLU A 80 -15.38 24.28 6.65
C GLU A 80 -15.76 23.40 5.45
N LYS A 81 -14.81 23.16 4.57
CA LYS A 81 -14.93 22.17 3.51
C LYS A 81 -13.70 21.29 3.47
N TYR A 82 -13.80 20.16 2.83
CA TYR A 82 -12.64 19.32 2.59
C TYR A 82 -11.62 20.03 1.69
N ALA A 83 -10.34 19.78 1.92
CA ALA A 83 -9.32 20.15 0.97
C ALA A 83 -9.60 19.42 -0.36
N VAL A 84 -9.38 20.10 -1.50
CA VAL A 84 -9.71 19.58 -2.83
C VAL A 84 -9.12 18.18 -3.10
N ASP A 85 -7.90 17.93 -2.61
CA ASP A 85 -7.27 16.62 -2.78
C ASP A 85 -8.02 15.50 -2.04
N TYR A 86 -8.64 15.80 -0.89
CA TYR A 86 -9.45 14.85 -0.13
C TYR A 86 -10.84 14.64 -0.74
N GLU A 87 -11.42 15.67 -1.36
CA GLU A 87 -12.64 15.53 -2.15
C GLU A 87 -12.40 14.60 -3.34
N ARG A 88 -11.33 14.84 -4.13
CA ARG A 88 -10.93 13.99 -5.25
C ARG A 88 -10.62 12.56 -4.82
N ALA A 89 -9.98 12.38 -3.67
CA ALA A 89 -9.71 11.05 -3.15
C ALA A 89 -11.00 10.29 -2.82
N ALA A 90 -12.01 10.96 -2.25
CA ALA A 90 -13.30 10.37 -1.99
C ALA A 90 -14.04 10.00 -3.29
N GLU A 91 -14.08 10.91 -4.27
CA GLU A 91 -14.67 10.65 -5.59
C GLU A 91 -13.98 9.46 -6.31
N SER A 92 -12.64 9.39 -6.23
CA SER A 92 -11.88 8.28 -6.79
C SER A 92 -12.19 6.95 -6.10
N ALA A 93 -12.43 6.97 -4.79
CA ALA A 93 -12.83 5.79 -4.04
C ALA A 93 -14.23 5.30 -4.44
N ASP A 94 -15.17 6.21 -4.65
CA ASP A 94 -16.51 5.88 -5.11
C ASP A 94 -16.48 5.31 -6.53
N LEU A 95 -15.67 5.89 -7.42
CA LEU A 95 -15.44 5.36 -8.77
C LEU A 95 -14.85 3.93 -8.72
N PHE A 96 -13.90 3.67 -7.83
CA PHE A 96 -13.36 2.32 -7.64
C PHE A 96 -14.45 1.33 -7.21
N LYS A 97 -15.31 1.72 -6.27
CA LYS A 97 -16.45 0.87 -5.84
C LYS A 97 -17.43 0.57 -7.00
N GLU A 98 -17.64 1.53 -7.88
CA GLU A 98 -18.43 1.31 -9.11
C GLU A 98 -17.75 0.32 -10.07
N ILE A 99 -16.42 0.43 -10.24
CA ILE A 99 -15.64 -0.52 -11.06
C ILE A 99 -15.74 -1.94 -10.50
N VAL A 100 -15.60 -2.10 -9.18
CA VAL A 100 -15.76 -3.40 -8.50
C VAL A 100 -17.12 -4.02 -8.81
N LYS A 101 -18.20 -3.25 -8.71
CA LYS A 101 -19.57 -3.69 -9.05
C LYS A 101 -19.71 -4.05 -10.54
N LYS A 102 -19.27 -3.14 -11.41
CA LYS A 102 -19.37 -3.29 -12.87
C LYS A 102 -18.68 -4.55 -13.38
N HIS A 103 -17.54 -4.89 -12.79
CA HIS A 103 -16.74 -6.04 -13.20
C HIS A 103 -17.02 -7.30 -12.37
N ASN A 104 -18.01 -7.28 -11.48
CA ASN A 104 -18.37 -8.39 -10.60
C ASN A 104 -17.15 -8.95 -9.84
N ILE A 105 -16.35 -8.04 -9.28
CA ILE A 105 -15.20 -8.41 -8.45
C ILE A 105 -15.73 -8.80 -7.07
N GLU A 106 -15.53 -10.03 -6.66
CA GLU A 106 -15.91 -10.52 -5.34
C GLU A 106 -14.81 -10.19 -4.33
N ILE A 107 -15.11 -9.35 -3.35
CA ILE A 107 -14.18 -9.03 -2.26
C ILE A 107 -14.21 -10.17 -1.24
N LEU A 108 -13.08 -10.83 -1.06
CA LEU A 108 -12.94 -11.96 -0.12
C LEU A 108 -12.50 -11.49 1.25
N LYS A 109 -11.48 -10.63 1.31
CA LYS A 109 -10.94 -10.06 2.55
C LYS A 109 -10.36 -8.67 2.35
N ILE A 110 -10.39 -7.86 3.39
CA ILE A 110 -9.82 -6.52 3.45
C ILE A 110 -8.85 -6.46 4.62
N GLY A 111 -7.68 -5.86 4.41
CA GLY A 111 -6.65 -5.70 5.45
C GLY A 111 -6.11 -7.03 5.99
N GLU A 112 -6.02 -8.05 5.14
CA GLU A 112 -5.61 -9.39 5.59
C GLU A 112 -4.12 -9.41 5.96
N TYR A 113 -3.84 -9.72 7.22
CA TYR A 113 -2.47 -10.00 7.65
C TYR A 113 -2.04 -11.39 7.22
N MET A 114 -0.94 -11.46 6.52
CA MET A 114 -0.33 -12.69 6.03
C MET A 114 1.06 -12.86 6.63
N SER A 115 1.43 -14.09 7.04
CA SER A 115 2.76 -14.38 7.57
C SER A 115 3.16 -15.81 7.27
N HIS A 116 4.39 -16.00 6.76
CA HIS A 116 5.00 -17.31 6.51
C HIS A 116 6.53 -17.19 6.54
N ASP A 117 7.20 -18.10 7.21
CA ASP A 117 8.67 -18.24 7.28
C ASP A 117 9.43 -16.91 7.56
N GLY A 118 8.93 -16.13 8.51
CA GLY A 118 9.54 -14.86 8.88
C GLY A 118 9.29 -13.73 7.90
N CYS A 119 8.52 -13.97 6.83
CA CYS A 119 7.96 -12.93 5.97
C CYS A 119 6.56 -12.53 6.45
N SER A 120 6.17 -11.29 6.28
CA SER A 120 4.82 -10.84 6.60
C SER A 120 4.38 -9.67 5.72
N GLY A 121 3.07 -9.53 5.54
CA GLY A 121 2.46 -8.43 4.81
C GLY A 121 1.01 -8.26 5.18
N ILE A 122 0.44 -7.12 4.79
CA ILE A 122 -1.00 -6.87 4.87
C ILE A 122 -1.43 -6.51 3.47
N SER A 123 -2.34 -7.30 2.89
CA SER A 123 -2.94 -6.96 1.61
C SER A 123 -4.07 -5.97 1.81
N ASP A 124 -4.21 -4.98 0.95
CA ASP A 124 -5.32 -4.04 1.02
C ASP A 124 -6.63 -4.78 0.78
N ILE A 125 -6.72 -5.50 -0.33
CA ILE A 125 -7.90 -6.28 -0.69
C ILE A 125 -7.47 -7.63 -1.30
N ARG A 126 -8.03 -8.73 -0.80
CA ARG A 126 -8.04 -10.01 -1.49
C ARG A 126 -9.40 -10.20 -2.15
N ALA A 127 -9.40 -10.53 -3.43
CA ALA A 127 -10.61 -10.59 -4.24
C ALA A 127 -10.59 -11.81 -5.16
N LYS A 128 -11.74 -12.08 -5.77
CA LYS A 128 -11.89 -13.02 -6.88
C LYS A 128 -12.42 -12.29 -8.10
N TRP A 129 -11.69 -12.37 -9.20
CA TRP A 129 -12.05 -11.75 -10.45
C TRP A 129 -11.94 -12.75 -11.59
N LYS A 130 -13.01 -12.88 -12.38
CA LYS A 130 -13.10 -13.85 -13.48
C LYS A 130 -12.83 -15.31 -13.05
N GLY A 131 -13.14 -15.63 -11.80
CA GLY A 131 -12.95 -16.97 -11.24
C GLY A 131 -11.57 -17.19 -10.59
N GLU A 132 -10.64 -16.26 -10.72
CA GLU A 132 -9.27 -16.34 -10.15
C GLU A 132 -9.11 -15.46 -8.93
N GLU A 133 -8.39 -15.95 -7.92
CA GLU A 133 -8.03 -15.12 -6.76
C GLU A 133 -6.92 -14.14 -7.14
N CYS A 134 -7.07 -12.92 -6.66
CA CYS A 134 -6.11 -11.84 -6.87
C CYS A 134 -5.97 -10.94 -5.65
N ILE A 135 -4.87 -10.21 -5.59
CA ILE A 135 -4.68 -9.08 -4.67
C ILE A 135 -4.86 -7.79 -5.44
N ILE A 136 -5.64 -6.89 -4.88
CA ILE A 136 -5.74 -5.51 -5.33
C ILE A 136 -4.98 -4.65 -4.32
N ASP A 137 -3.91 -4.03 -4.79
CA ASP A 137 -3.10 -3.11 -4.01
C ASP A 137 -3.49 -1.68 -4.38
N LEU A 138 -3.97 -0.93 -3.41
CA LEU A 138 -4.52 0.40 -3.61
C LEU A 138 -3.41 1.45 -3.61
N LYS A 139 -3.33 2.24 -4.66
CA LYS A 139 -2.39 3.35 -4.76
C LYS A 139 -3.12 4.61 -5.19
N TYR A 140 -2.97 5.66 -4.39
CA TYR A 140 -3.44 6.99 -4.75
C TYR A 140 -2.26 7.89 -5.10
N SER A 141 -2.24 8.41 -6.33
CA SER A 141 -1.16 9.26 -6.82
C SER A 141 -1.71 10.40 -7.68
N ALA A 142 -1.16 11.58 -7.48
CA ALA A 142 -1.48 12.75 -8.29
C ALA A 142 -0.85 12.69 -9.70
N LEU A 143 0.09 11.78 -9.93
CA LEU A 143 0.89 11.69 -11.17
C LEU A 143 0.78 10.29 -11.81
N ILE A 144 -0.45 9.77 -11.93
CA ILE A 144 -0.66 8.44 -12.53
C ILE A 144 -0.22 8.42 -13.98
N ASP A 145 -0.54 9.46 -14.75
CA ASP A 145 -0.26 9.53 -16.18
C ASP A 145 1.24 9.48 -16.50
N ASP A 146 2.08 10.04 -15.61
CA ASP A 146 3.53 10.03 -15.78
C ASP A 146 4.19 8.70 -15.38
N LYS A 147 3.44 7.81 -14.69
CA LYS A 147 3.98 6.59 -14.09
C LYS A 147 3.40 5.32 -14.66
N TRP A 148 2.27 5.41 -15.31
CA TRP A 148 1.57 4.26 -15.87
C TRP A 148 1.45 4.37 -17.38
N ASN A 149 1.82 3.33 -18.11
CA ASN A 149 1.60 3.20 -19.54
C ASN A 149 1.10 1.79 -19.89
N GLU A 150 0.93 1.49 -21.18
CA GLU A 150 0.47 0.19 -21.69
C GLU A 150 1.30 -1.02 -21.21
N TYR A 151 2.53 -0.79 -20.77
CA TYR A 151 3.43 -1.82 -20.22
C TYR A 151 3.43 -1.87 -18.68
N GLY A 152 2.53 -1.14 -18.03
CA GLY A 152 2.45 -1.00 -16.59
C GLY A 152 3.23 0.21 -16.07
N TRP A 153 3.71 0.12 -14.82
CA TRP A 153 4.50 1.19 -14.23
C TRP A 153 5.76 1.45 -15.04
N HIS A 154 5.79 2.58 -15.74
CA HIS A 154 6.93 2.95 -16.55
C HIS A 154 8.08 3.44 -15.68
N THR A 155 9.24 2.82 -15.87
CA THR A 155 10.48 3.27 -15.24
C THR A 155 11.61 3.14 -16.24
N GLU A 156 12.39 4.16 -16.34
CA GLU A 156 13.51 4.22 -17.28
C GLU A 156 14.65 3.26 -16.93
N SER A 157 14.69 2.72 -15.70
CA SER A 157 15.73 1.82 -15.24
C SER A 157 15.23 0.45 -14.78
N LEU A 158 15.99 -0.61 -15.07
CA LEU A 158 15.72 -1.98 -14.59
C LEU A 158 15.66 -2.06 -13.05
N ILE A 159 16.47 -1.28 -12.35
CA ILE A 159 16.51 -1.22 -10.88
C ILE A 159 15.17 -0.70 -10.34
N TYR A 160 14.60 0.29 -11.00
CA TYR A 160 13.31 0.84 -10.63
C TYR A 160 12.17 -0.16 -10.87
N LYS A 161 12.19 -0.88 -11.99
CA LYS A 161 11.23 -1.96 -12.28
C LYS A 161 11.29 -3.05 -11.22
N SER A 162 12.48 -3.48 -10.83
CA SER A 162 12.64 -4.49 -9.78
C SER A 162 12.08 -4.05 -8.44
N LYS A 163 12.28 -2.80 -8.04
CA LYS A 163 11.72 -2.25 -6.79
C LYS A 163 10.21 -2.20 -6.77
N GLN A 164 9.57 -1.94 -7.90
CA GLN A 164 8.11 -1.91 -8.00
C GLN A 164 7.50 -3.31 -8.02
N LEU A 165 8.21 -4.28 -8.55
CA LEU A 165 7.78 -5.68 -8.54
C LEU A 165 7.93 -6.34 -7.17
N LEU A 166 8.71 -5.77 -6.25
CA LEU A 166 8.92 -6.35 -4.91
C LEU A 166 7.60 -6.57 -4.15
N GLN A 167 6.67 -5.65 -4.23
CA GLN A 167 5.40 -5.77 -3.51
C GLN A 167 4.51 -6.87 -4.06
N PRO A 168 4.19 -6.93 -5.37
CA PRO A 168 3.40 -8.02 -5.91
C PRO A 168 4.09 -9.38 -5.77
N ILE A 169 5.40 -9.47 -5.93
CA ILE A 169 6.15 -10.72 -5.71
C ILE A 169 6.04 -11.18 -4.25
N HIS A 170 6.22 -10.27 -3.30
CA HIS A 170 6.12 -10.58 -1.88
C HIS A 170 4.72 -11.07 -1.48
N TYR A 171 3.68 -10.41 -1.98
CA TYR A 171 2.30 -10.84 -1.72
C TYR A 171 1.95 -12.15 -2.42
N LYS A 172 2.38 -12.35 -3.67
CA LYS A 172 2.22 -13.63 -4.37
C LYS A 172 2.85 -14.78 -3.57
N TYR A 173 4.09 -14.57 -3.10
CA TYR A 173 4.78 -15.54 -2.25
C TYR A 173 3.95 -15.87 -1.00
N LEU A 174 3.51 -14.89 -0.25
CA LEU A 174 2.75 -15.09 0.97
C LEU A 174 1.44 -15.84 0.73
N ILE A 175 0.68 -15.46 -0.30
CA ILE A 175 -0.58 -16.15 -0.64
C ILE A 175 -0.32 -17.59 -1.03
N ASN A 176 0.63 -17.84 -1.92
CA ASN A 176 0.93 -19.20 -2.37
C ASN A 176 1.27 -20.11 -1.18
N LYS A 177 2.08 -19.61 -0.24
CA LYS A 177 2.45 -20.39 0.96
C LYS A 177 1.28 -20.62 1.91
N ILE A 178 0.41 -19.64 2.10
CA ILE A 178 -0.78 -19.76 2.96
C ILE A 178 -1.81 -20.70 2.35
N MET A 179 -1.97 -20.69 1.03
CA MET A 179 -2.92 -21.54 0.31
C MET A 179 -2.36 -22.93 -0.01
N GLY A 180 -1.08 -23.20 0.29
CA GLY A 180 -0.43 -24.47 -0.06
C GLY A 180 -0.26 -24.68 -1.57
N ILE A 181 -0.24 -23.59 -2.35
CA ILE A 181 0.01 -23.63 -3.77
C ILE A 181 1.53 -23.69 -3.99
N GLU A 182 2.01 -24.77 -4.57
CA GLU A 182 3.40 -24.84 -5.03
C GLU A 182 3.59 -23.88 -6.19
N ASP A 183 4.74 -23.18 -6.19
CA ASP A 183 5.02 -22.09 -7.14
C ASP A 183 4.68 -22.50 -8.58
N ILE A 184 3.75 -21.79 -9.17
CA ILE A 184 3.55 -21.79 -10.60
C ILE A 184 4.63 -20.87 -11.18
N PRO A 185 5.42 -21.32 -12.13
CA PRO A 185 6.52 -20.58 -12.73
C PRO A 185 6.11 -19.24 -13.35
#